data_d1fa65ebac0fc8192ec1ce477069c5e5
#
_entry.id   d1fa65ebac0fc8192ec1ce477069c5e5
#
_cell.length_a   1.000
_cell.length_b   1.000
_cell.length_c   1.000
_cell.angle_alpha   90.00
_cell.angle_beta   90.00
_cell.angle_gamma   90.00
#
_symmetry.space_group_name_H-M   'P 1'
#
loop_
_entity.id
_entity.type
_entity.pdbx_description
1 polymer ?
#
loop_
_entity_poly.entity_id
_entity_poly.type
_entity_poly.pdbx_seq_one_letter_code
_entity_poly.pdbx_strand_id
1 'polypeptide(L)'
;MKGVLGWLTARPVNGLLAAMVLSVLALFGLPVLAWVPAGVVVLALLATGSQAALLAVAGAALPIAWGFSPAIGFGGGLLIAVAVLVPAYAAGTLLVRSRSLSFAFQAVALGACALVLLVRIVLGDPAGALQPLLEVFRPALEESARALEDLGVQRTPEEIGEATARVAWATGAWMLLLHTMASLFAGLWAFGTLREPGLFGRQFRELRLGTLVAWIAVAALLASLVTQWASGRAWPPADDVLFVLAGAFLLQALAVVHGLRAAKAVGPATVAVAYIALLLVPMALVGFGLADSWVRFRERFGQRPAPP
;
A
#
# COMPACT_ATOMS: atom_id res chain seq x y z
N MET A 1 -20.92 -8.37 -14.74
CA MET A 1 -20.11 -7.42 -13.97
C MET A 1 -20.79 -6.04 -13.81
N LYS A 2 -21.18 -5.31 -14.86
CA LYS A 2 -21.88 -4.01 -14.74
C LYS A 2 -23.14 -4.08 -13.86
N GLY A 3 -23.93 -5.15 -13.93
CA GLY A 3 -25.11 -5.32 -13.08
C GLY A 3 -24.81 -5.35 -11.59
N VAL A 4 -23.76 -6.09 -11.16
CA VAL A 4 -23.34 -6.15 -9.76
C VAL A 4 -22.84 -4.79 -9.27
N LEU A 5 -21.96 -4.13 -10.04
CA LEU A 5 -21.47 -2.79 -9.70
C LEU A 5 -22.61 -1.76 -9.68
N GLY A 6 -23.57 -1.85 -10.61
CA GLY A 6 -24.77 -1.02 -10.63
C GLY A 6 -25.63 -1.23 -9.39
N TRP A 7 -25.82 -2.48 -8.96
CA TRP A 7 -26.52 -2.79 -7.71
C TRP A 7 -25.83 -2.19 -6.49
N LEU A 8 -24.48 -2.28 -6.39
CA LEU A 8 -23.70 -1.70 -5.29
C LEU A 8 -23.95 -0.20 -5.12
N THR A 9 -24.14 0.52 -6.23
CA THR A 9 -24.28 1.98 -6.22
C THR A 9 -25.72 2.45 -6.30
N ALA A 10 -26.71 1.53 -6.45
CA ALA A 10 -28.12 1.88 -6.59
C ALA A 10 -28.73 2.45 -5.30
N ARG A 11 -28.33 1.94 -4.14
CA ARG A 11 -28.77 2.39 -2.83
C ARG A 11 -27.60 2.36 -1.84
N PRO A 12 -27.49 3.33 -0.90
CA PRO A 12 -26.41 3.36 0.08
C PRO A 12 -26.29 2.08 0.93
N VAL A 13 -27.44 1.44 1.24
CA VAL A 13 -27.50 0.18 2.00
C VAL A 13 -26.83 -0.99 1.25
N ASN A 14 -26.86 -1.00 -0.08
CA ASN A 14 -26.20 -2.05 -0.87
C ASN A 14 -24.68 -2.01 -0.69
N GLY A 15 -24.10 -0.81 -0.63
CA GLY A 15 -22.68 -0.62 -0.32
C GLY A 15 -22.30 -1.11 1.08
N LEU A 16 -23.14 -0.82 2.08
CA LEU A 16 -22.98 -1.33 3.44
C LEU A 16 -23.00 -2.87 3.47
N LEU A 17 -24.04 -3.49 2.91
CA LEU A 17 -24.18 -4.95 2.90
C LEU A 17 -23.03 -5.63 2.17
N ALA A 18 -22.61 -5.09 1.02
CA ALA A 18 -21.49 -5.64 0.26
C ALA A 18 -20.17 -5.52 1.02
N ALA A 19 -19.89 -4.36 1.64
CA ALA A 19 -18.70 -4.17 2.43
C ALA A 19 -18.67 -5.13 3.63
N MET A 20 -19.80 -5.34 4.30
CA MET A 20 -19.96 -6.30 5.39
C MET A 20 -19.66 -7.74 4.94
N VAL A 21 -20.32 -8.21 3.89
CA VAL A 21 -20.13 -9.59 3.37
C VAL A 21 -18.69 -9.82 2.91
N LEU A 22 -18.11 -8.86 2.18
CA LEU A 22 -16.74 -8.95 1.70
C LEU A 22 -15.72 -8.93 2.84
N SER A 23 -15.98 -8.19 3.93
CA SER A 23 -15.14 -8.23 5.13
C SER A 23 -15.18 -9.59 5.83
N VAL A 24 -16.36 -10.20 5.94
CA VAL A 24 -16.51 -11.57 6.47
C VAL A 24 -15.75 -12.56 5.59
N LEU A 25 -15.92 -12.51 4.27
CA LEU A 25 -15.21 -13.40 3.35
C LEU A 25 -13.68 -13.23 3.43
N ALA A 26 -13.20 -11.99 3.57
CA ALA A 26 -11.77 -11.72 3.71
C ALA A 26 -11.20 -12.31 5.01
N LEU A 27 -11.93 -12.22 6.12
CA LEU A 27 -11.50 -12.73 7.41
C LEU A 27 -11.47 -14.27 7.47
N PHE A 28 -12.48 -14.93 6.92
CA PHE A 28 -12.68 -16.38 7.11
C PHE A 28 -12.27 -17.25 5.94
N GLY A 29 -11.92 -16.70 4.80
CA GLY A 29 -11.60 -17.54 3.65
C GLY A 29 -10.64 -16.97 2.63
N LEU A 30 -10.59 -15.65 2.45
CA LEU A 30 -9.86 -15.02 1.36
C LEU A 30 -9.09 -13.77 1.81
N PRO A 31 -8.08 -13.91 2.70
CA PRO A 31 -7.36 -12.74 3.25
C PRO A 31 -6.69 -11.88 2.16
N VAL A 32 -6.38 -12.48 0.99
CA VAL A 32 -5.88 -11.74 -0.18
C VAL A 32 -6.87 -10.68 -0.69
N LEU A 33 -8.15 -10.78 -0.34
CA LEU A 33 -9.20 -9.82 -0.71
C LEU A 33 -9.47 -8.77 0.38
N ALA A 34 -8.64 -8.67 1.42
CA ALA A 34 -8.86 -7.75 2.54
C ALA A 34 -9.01 -6.27 2.13
N TRP A 35 -8.43 -5.87 0.99
CA TRP A 35 -8.54 -4.52 0.42
C TRP A 35 -9.88 -4.26 -0.31
N VAL A 36 -10.67 -5.30 -0.64
CA VAL A 36 -11.91 -5.15 -1.43
C VAL A 36 -13.02 -4.41 -0.68
N PRO A 37 -13.29 -4.67 0.62
CA PRO A 37 -14.25 -3.89 1.40
C PRO A 37 -13.95 -2.38 1.37
N ALA A 38 -12.69 -2.00 1.55
CA ALA A 38 -12.26 -0.61 1.45
C ALA A 38 -12.39 -0.07 0.00
N GLY A 39 -12.23 -0.92 -1.01
CA GLY A 39 -12.54 -0.59 -2.41
C GLY A 39 -14.02 -0.26 -2.64
N VAL A 40 -14.95 -0.93 -1.94
CA VAL A 40 -16.39 -0.57 -1.94
C VAL A 40 -16.61 0.81 -1.32
N VAL A 41 -15.89 1.16 -0.25
CA VAL A 41 -15.93 2.52 0.33
C VAL A 41 -15.52 3.57 -0.69
N VAL A 42 -14.42 3.35 -1.41
CA VAL A 42 -13.95 4.25 -2.46
C VAL A 42 -14.94 4.34 -3.62
N LEU A 43 -15.52 3.21 -4.06
CA LEU A 43 -16.56 3.20 -5.09
C LEU A 43 -17.79 4.01 -4.65
N ALA A 44 -18.24 3.85 -3.41
CA ALA A 44 -19.37 4.60 -2.86
C ALA A 44 -19.07 6.11 -2.83
N LEU A 45 -17.86 6.52 -2.44
CA LEU A 45 -17.42 7.92 -2.48
C LEU A 45 -17.51 8.50 -3.90
N LEU A 46 -16.98 7.78 -4.89
CA LEU A 46 -16.93 8.23 -6.28
C LEU A 46 -18.31 8.26 -6.95
N ALA A 47 -19.18 7.30 -6.63
CA ALA A 47 -20.44 7.12 -7.34
C ALA A 47 -21.65 7.81 -6.68
N THR A 48 -21.67 7.86 -5.34
CA THR A 48 -22.87 8.26 -4.56
C THR A 48 -22.57 9.30 -3.47
N GLY A 49 -21.31 9.49 -3.11
CA GLY A 49 -20.88 10.52 -2.16
C GLY A 49 -20.59 10.02 -0.74
N SER A 50 -20.29 10.96 0.15
CA SER A 50 -19.73 10.69 1.48
C SER A 50 -20.66 9.91 2.42
N GLN A 51 -21.97 10.16 2.38
CA GLN A 51 -22.91 9.44 3.24
C GLN A 51 -22.96 7.95 2.94
N ALA A 52 -23.03 7.56 1.67
CA ALA A 52 -23.01 6.16 1.26
C ALA A 52 -21.66 5.49 1.59
N ALA A 53 -20.56 6.22 1.45
CA ALA A 53 -19.24 5.73 1.82
C ALA A 53 -19.11 5.50 3.33
N LEU A 54 -19.64 6.38 4.18
CA LEU A 54 -19.66 6.18 5.63
C LEU A 54 -20.48 4.95 6.05
N LEU A 55 -21.59 4.69 5.36
CA LEU A 55 -22.37 3.46 5.58
C LEU A 55 -21.54 2.22 5.17
N ALA A 56 -20.80 2.28 4.05
CA ALA A 56 -19.92 1.20 3.64
C ALA A 56 -18.76 1.00 4.65
N VAL A 57 -18.21 2.09 5.22
CA VAL A 57 -17.22 2.02 6.32
C VAL A 57 -17.82 1.29 7.53
N ALA A 58 -19.03 1.67 7.97
CA ALA A 58 -19.69 1.02 9.10
C ALA A 58 -19.93 -0.48 8.83
N GLY A 59 -20.38 -0.82 7.61
CA GLY A 59 -20.58 -2.21 7.18
C GLY A 59 -19.30 -3.04 7.21
N ALA A 60 -18.16 -2.47 6.79
CA ALA A 60 -16.88 -3.15 6.83
C ALA A 60 -16.27 -3.21 8.24
N ALA A 61 -16.42 -2.15 9.03
CA ALA A 61 -15.76 -2.03 10.34
C ALA A 61 -16.25 -3.06 11.35
N LEU A 62 -17.56 -3.34 11.39
CA LEU A 62 -18.13 -4.27 12.37
C LEU A 62 -17.59 -5.70 12.22
N PRO A 63 -17.57 -6.34 11.03
CA PRO A 63 -16.97 -7.67 10.87
C PRO A 63 -15.48 -7.67 11.18
N ILE A 64 -14.73 -6.64 10.76
CA ILE A 64 -13.29 -6.54 11.04
C ILE A 64 -13.08 -6.48 12.56
N ALA A 65 -13.78 -5.60 13.28
CA ALA A 65 -13.66 -5.47 14.73
C ALA A 65 -14.01 -6.78 15.45
N TRP A 66 -15.07 -7.44 15.01
CA TRP A 66 -15.50 -8.73 15.57
C TRP A 66 -14.50 -9.85 15.27
N GLY A 67 -14.01 -9.95 14.03
CA GLY A 67 -13.09 -11.02 13.61
C GLY A 67 -11.75 -11.00 14.34
N PHE A 68 -11.24 -9.82 14.69
CA PHE A 68 -10.02 -9.67 15.49
C PHE A 68 -10.26 -9.68 17.00
N SER A 69 -11.52 -9.62 17.45
CA SER A 69 -11.83 -9.53 18.88
C SER A 69 -11.34 -10.72 19.73
N PRO A 70 -11.29 -11.97 19.25
CA PRO A 70 -10.76 -13.07 20.05
C PRO A 70 -9.25 -12.94 20.36
N ALA A 71 -8.49 -12.27 19.49
CA ALA A 71 -7.05 -12.12 19.64
C ALA A 71 -6.66 -10.88 20.48
N ILE A 72 -7.35 -9.75 20.26
CA ILE A 72 -6.94 -8.44 20.79
C ILE A 72 -8.10 -7.65 21.44
N GLY A 73 -9.23 -8.29 21.67
CA GLY A 73 -10.44 -7.63 22.16
C GLY A 73 -11.14 -6.78 21.09
N PHE A 74 -12.41 -6.45 21.32
CA PHE A 74 -13.21 -5.68 20.36
C PHE A 74 -12.63 -4.29 20.08
N GLY A 75 -12.09 -3.61 21.11
CA GLY A 75 -11.42 -2.31 20.95
C GLY A 75 -10.19 -2.37 20.03
N GLY A 76 -9.35 -3.41 20.18
CA GLY A 76 -8.22 -3.68 19.31
C GLY A 76 -8.65 -3.96 17.86
N GLY A 77 -9.68 -4.79 17.68
CA GLY A 77 -10.27 -5.05 16.37
C GLY A 77 -10.84 -3.79 15.71
N LEU A 78 -11.45 -2.90 16.49
CA LEU A 78 -11.94 -1.60 16.00
C LEU A 78 -10.77 -0.70 15.56
N LEU A 79 -9.66 -0.69 16.30
CA LEU A 79 -8.45 0.04 15.87
C LEU A 79 -7.91 -0.47 14.54
N ILE A 80 -7.90 -1.79 14.30
CA ILE A 80 -7.54 -2.34 13.00
C ILE A 80 -8.50 -1.88 11.92
N ALA A 81 -9.82 -1.93 12.17
CA ALA A 81 -10.82 -1.45 11.22
C ALA A 81 -10.60 0.03 10.85
N VAL A 82 -10.36 0.89 11.85
CA VAL A 82 -10.03 2.30 11.64
C VAL A 82 -8.74 2.46 10.84
N ALA A 83 -7.69 1.72 11.20
CA ALA A 83 -6.39 1.79 10.53
C ALA A 83 -6.46 1.44 9.02
N VAL A 84 -7.33 0.50 8.61
CA VAL A 84 -7.44 0.11 7.20
C VAL A 84 -8.50 0.91 6.42
N LEU A 85 -9.60 1.31 7.06
CA LEU A 85 -10.72 1.97 6.37
C LEU A 85 -10.55 3.48 6.28
N VAL A 86 -10.01 4.14 7.33
CA VAL A 86 -9.86 5.60 7.36
C VAL A 86 -8.88 6.10 6.29
N PRO A 87 -7.69 5.50 6.08
CA PRO A 87 -6.82 5.91 4.99
C PRO A 87 -7.45 5.74 3.61
N ALA A 88 -8.21 4.65 3.38
CA ALA A 88 -8.92 4.42 2.12
C ALA A 88 -10.02 5.47 1.89
N TYR A 89 -10.80 5.81 2.92
CA TYR A 89 -11.80 6.87 2.87
C TYR A 89 -11.17 8.23 2.61
N ALA A 90 -10.10 8.58 3.34
CA ALA A 90 -9.39 9.84 3.20
C ALA A 90 -8.76 9.98 1.80
N ALA A 91 -8.07 8.95 1.33
CA ALA A 91 -7.47 8.91 0.00
C ALA A 91 -8.54 8.96 -1.11
N GLY A 92 -9.67 8.26 -0.94
CA GLY A 92 -10.82 8.36 -1.83
C GLY A 92 -11.40 9.78 -1.86
N THR A 93 -11.50 10.45 -0.72
CA THR A 93 -11.95 11.85 -0.64
C THR A 93 -10.99 12.80 -1.36
N LEU A 94 -9.67 12.59 -1.20
CA LEU A 94 -8.66 13.36 -1.95
C LEU A 94 -8.79 13.12 -3.45
N LEU A 95 -9.02 11.86 -3.88
CA LEU A 95 -9.24 11.53 -5.29
C LEU A 95 -10.49 12.22 -5.85
N VAL A 96 -11.60 12.23 -5.12
CA VAL A 96 -12.84 12.94 -5.52
C VAL A 96 -12.59 14.43 -5.70
N ARG A 97 -11.90 15.06 -4.74
CA ARG A 97 -11.64 16.52 -4.73
C ARG A 97 -10.61 16.96 -5.77
N SER A 98 -9.51 16.22 -5.89
CA SER A 98 -8.40 16.57 -6.78
C SER A 98 -8.57 16.03 -8.20
N ARG A 99 -9.41 15.01 -8.38
CA ARG A 99 -9.55 14.21 -9.62
C ARG A 99 -8.22 13.62 -10.10
N SER A 100 -7.25 13.48 -9.21
CA SER A 100 -5.88 13.04 -9.50
C SER A 100 -5.50 11.86 -8.60
N LEU A 101 -5.34 10.68 -9.21
CA LEU A 101 -4.83 9.49 -8.52
C LEU A 101 -3.39 9.72 -8.04
N SER A 102 -2.58 10.47 -8.79
CA SER A 102 -1.21 10.81 -8.40
C SER A 102 -1.17 11.66 -7.13
N PHE A 103 -2.08 12.63 -6.98
CA PHE A 103 -2.16 13.44 -5.76
C PHE A 103 -2.58 12.59 -4.54
N ALA A 104 -3.60 11.74 -4.71
CA ALA A 104 -4.01 10.81 -3.66
C ALA A 104 -2.86 9.85 -3.28
N PHE A 105 -2.11 9.35 -4.25
CA PHE A 105 -0.96 8.49 -4.04
C PHE A 105 0.17 9.17 -3.26
N GLN A 106 0.52 10.41 -3.60
CA GLN A 106 1.50 11.20 -2.86
C GLN A 106 1.08 11.37 -1.40
N ALA A 107 -0.20 11.73 -1.17
CA ALA A 107 -0.74 11.89 0.18
C ALA A 107 -0.69 10.59 0.99
N VAL A 108 -1.03 9.44 0.37
CA VAL A 108 -0.94 8.12 1.01
C VAL A 108 0.50 7.78 1.36
N ALA A 109 1.45 7.99 0.44
CA ALA A 109 2.87 7.70 0.66
C ALA A 109 3.45 8.57 1.79
N LEU A 110 3.18 9.87 1.78
CA LEU A 110 3.61 10.79 2.84
C LEU A 110 2.92 10.49 4.17
N GLY A 111 1.64 10.13 4.16
CA GLY A 111 0.89 9.71 5.34
C GLY A 111 1.47 8.44 5.97
N ALA A 112 1.88 7.46 5.17
CA ALA A 112 2.53 6.25 5.65
C ALA A 112 3.92 6.54 6.26
N CYS A 113 4.72 7.43 5.65
CA CYS A 113 5.97 7.89 6.22
C CYS A 113 5.75 8.65 7.55
N ALA A 114 4.76 9.54 7.59
CA ALA A 114 4.41 10.28 8.80
C ALA A 114 3.96 9.33 9.93
N LEU A 115 3.20 8.29 9.60
CA LEU A 115 2.75 7.29 10.56
C LEU A 115 3.95 6.56 11.20
N VAL A 116 4.91 6.11 10.41
CA VAL A 116 6.13 5.43 10.94
C VAL A 116 6.91 6.36 11.86
N LEU A 117 7.14 7.60 11.44
CA LEU A 117 7.85 8.58 12.26
C LEU A 117 7.07 8.91 13.55
N LEU A 118 5.74 9.04 13.48
CA LEU A 118 4.90 9.28 14.65
C LEU A 118 4.99 8.13 15.66
N VAL A 119 4.92 6.87 15.18
CA VAL A 119 5.08 5.68 16.04
C VAL A 119 6.41 5.72 16.77
N ARG A 120 7.50 6.07 16.09
CA ARG A 120 8.82 6.19 16.72
C ARG A 120 8.90 7.33 17.73
N ILE A 121 8.28 8.47 17.46
CA ILE A 121 8.25 9.61 18.41
C ILE A 121 7.46 9.24 19.67
N VAL A 122 6.33 8.55 19.51
CA VAL A 122 5.44 8.22 20.64
C VAL A 122 5.96 7.04 21.48
N LEU A 123 6.49 6.00 20.82
CA LEU A 123 6.92 4.76 21.50
C LEU A 123 8.42 4.72 21.78
N GLY A 124 9.22 5.66 21.22
CA GLY A 124 10.68 5.63 21.31
C GLY A 124 11.25 4.48 20.48
N ASP A 125 11.57 3.36 21.15
CA ASP A 125 11.89 2.11 20.44
C ASP A 125 10.61 1.26 20.29
N PRO A 126 10.02 1.22 19.09
CA PRO A 126 8.77 0.50 18.87
C PRO A 126 8.93 -1.03 18.91
N ALA A 127 10.15 -1.57 18.92
CA ALA A 127 10.38 -3.01 19.03
C ALA A 127 9.92 -3.53 20.40
N GLY A 128 10.13 -2.76 21.48
CA GLY A 128 9.66 -3.11 22.81
C GLY A 128 8.13 -3.24 22.92
N ALA A 129 7.39 -2.43 22.16
CA ALA A 129 5.93 -2.50 22.14
C ALA A 129 5.39 -3.79 21.49
N LEU A 130 6.21 -4.51 20.74
CA LEU A 130 5.84 -5.76 20.05
C LEU A 130 6.17 -7.01 20.86
N GLN A 131 6.86 -6.90 22.00
CA GLN A 131 7.24 -8.06 22.84
C GLN A 131 6.04 -8.98 23.19
N PRO A 132 4.88 -8.46 23.63
CA PRO A 132 3.73 -9.34 23.90
C PRO A 132 3.24 -10.10 22.66
N LEU A 133 3.39 -9.49 21.48
CA LEU A 133 3.01 -10.13 20.21
C LEU A 133 4.02 -11.20 19.82
N LEU A 134 5.32 -10.95 20.01
CA LEU A 134 6.38 -11.92 19.72
C LEU A 134 6.23 -13.20 20.56
N GLU A 135 5.78 -13.09 21.82
CA GLU A 135 5.48 -14.27 22.66
C GLU A 135 4.34 -15.12 22.08
N VAL A 136 3.32 -14.50 21.50
CA VAL A 136 2.24 -15.23 20.80
C VAL A 136 2.77 -15.97 19.59
N PHE A 137 3.75 -15.40 18.87
CA PHE A 137 4.37 -15.99 17.69
C PHE A 137 5.61 -16.82 18.00
N ARG A 138 5.96 -17.04 19.26
CA ARG A 138 7.14 -17.81 19.66
C ARG A 138 7.25 -19.19 18.98
N PRO A 139 6.18 -20.00 18.85
CA PRO A 139 6.27 -21.29 18.16
C PRO A 139 6.69 -21.15 16.69
N ALA A 140 6.20 -20.11 16.00
CA ALA A 140 6.59 -19.82 14.61
C ALA A 140 8.04 -19.32 14.49
N LEU A 141 8.53 -18.56 15.49
CA LEU A 141 9.92 -18.13 15.56
C LEU A 141 10.87 -19.32 15.77
N GLU A 142 10.50 -20.28 16.64
CA GLU A 142 11.25 -21.50 16.86
C GLU A 142 11.29 -22.41 15.61
N GLU A 143 10.18 -22.50 14.86
CA GLU A 143 10.13 -23.23 13.59
C GLU A 143 11.02 -22.54 12.54
N SER A 144 10.98 -21.20 12.48
CA SER A 144 11.83 -20.42 11.58
C SER A 144 13.32 -20.59 11.91
N ALA A 145 13.68 -20.64 13.20
CA ALA A 145 15.06 -20.87 13.65
C ALA A 145 15.56 -22.26 13.19
N ARG A 146 14.76 -23.29 13.36
CA ARG A 146 15.07 -24.64 12.87
C ARG A 146 15.24 -24.70 11.36
N ALA A 147 14.34 -24.06 10.61
CA ALA A 147 14.43 -24.02 9.15
C ALA A 147 15.72 -23.29 8.67
N LEU A 148 16.16 -22.26 9.38
CA LEU A 148 17.42 -21.57 9.10
C LEU A 148 18.64 -22.43 9.45
N GLU A 149 18.59 -23.16 10.55
CA GLU A 149 19.66 -24.09 10.97
C GLU A 149 19.86 -25.20 9.92
N ASP A 150 18.78 -25.74 9.34
CA ASP A 150 18.82 -26.72 8.23
C ASP A 150 19.51 -26.16 6.97
N LEU A 151 19.48 -24.83 6.80
CA LEU A 151 20.19 -24.11 5.74
C LEU A 151 21.60 -23.66 6.12
N GLY A 152 22.10 -24.06 7.32
CA GLY A 152 23.42 -23.73 7.82
C GLY A 152 23.53 -22.33 8.44
N VAL A 153 22.40 -21.64 8.70
CA VAL A 153 22.35 -20.31 9.31
C VAL A 153 21.91 -20.46 10.77
N GLN A 154 22.82 -20.28 11.71
CA GLN A 154 22.50 -20.34 13.13
C GLN A 154 21.89 -19.00 13.58
N ARG A 155 20.62 -19.01 13.98
CA ARG A 155 19.88 -17.88 14.58
C ARG A 155 18.98 -18.38 15.68
N THR A 156 18.99 -17.66 16.81
CA THR A 156 18.06 -17.96 17.90
C THR A 156 16.66 -17.39 17.61
N PRO A 157 15.59 -17.97 18.20
CA PRO A 157 14.24 -17.40 18.09
C PRO A 157 14.17 -15.93 18.54
N GLU A 158 14.94 -15.57 19.57
CA GLU A 158 15.06 -14.21 20.10
C GLU A 158 15.66 -13.25 19.09
N GLU A 159 16.78 -13.63 18.43
CA GLU A 159 17.41 -12.83 17.38
C GLU A 159 16.48 -12.61 16.18
N ILE A 160 15.72 -13.63 15.78
CA ILE A 160 14.72 -13.53 14.71
C ILE A 160 13.58 -12.60 15.15
N GLY A 161 13.11 -12.75 16.39
CA GLY A 161 12.08 -11.91 16.98
C GLY A 161 12.48 -10.43 17.00
N GLU A 162 13.69 -10.12 17.47
CA GLU A 162 14.22 -8.76 17.49
C GLU A 162 14.40 -8.18 16.07
N ALA A 163 14.89 -8.97 15.13
CA ALA A 163 15.02 -8.55 13.73
C ALA A 163 13.65 -8.25 13.12
N THR A 164 12.65 -9.10 13.39
CA THR A 164 11.27 -8.91 12.95
C THR A 164 10.67 -7.65 13.57
N ALA A 165 10.81 -7.45 14.89
CA ALA A 165 10.27 -6.28 15.57
C ALA A 165 10.86 -4.97 15.04
N ARG A 166 12.14 -4.94 14.68
CA ARG A 166 12.79 -3.75 14.10
C ARG A 166 12.15 -3.26 12.81
N VAL A 167 11.67 -4.17 11.95
CA VAL A 167 11.08 -3.82 10.65
C VAL A 167 9.55 -3.85 10.65
N ALA A 168 8.92 -4.36 11.70
CA ALA A 168 7.48 -4.61 11.75
C ALA A 168 6.64 -3.35 11.51
N TRP A 169 7.04 -2.21 12.09
CA TRP A 169 6.30 -0.96 11.94
C TRP A 169 6.42 -0.37 10.53
N ALA A 170 7.62 -0.44 9.93
CA ALA A 170 7.80 -0.04 8.54
C ALA A 170 7.03 -0.95 7.59
N THR A 171 7.06 -2.27 7.86
CA THR A 171 6.28 -3.27 7.11
C THR A 171 4.77 -3.01 7.25
N GLY A 172 4.29 -2.73 8.46
CA GLY A 172 2.88 -2.39 8.70
C GLY A 172 2.45 -1.14 7.94
N ALA A 173 3.24 -0.08 7.96
CA ALA A 173 2.98 1.15 7.22
C ALA A 173 3.02 0.92 5.69
N TRP A 174 3.96 0.13 5.20
CA TRP A 174 4.05 -0.28 3.80
C TRP A 174 2.83 -1.11 3.37
N MET A 175 2.41 -2.08 4.18
CA MET A 175 1.21 -2.87 3.94
C MET A 175 -0.04 -1.99 3.91
N LEU A 176 -0.14 -0.99 4.81
CA LEU A 176 -1.24 -0.03 4.84
C LEU A 176 -1.25 0.84 3.58
N LEU A 177 -0.08 1.27 3.09
CA LEU A 177 0.06 1.97 1.80
C LEU A 177 -0.47 1.10 0.66
N LEU A 178 -0.01 -0.15 0.56
CA LEU A 178 -0.44 -1.09 -0.49
C LEU A 178 -1.95 -1.38 -0.41
N HIS A 179 -2.48 -1.61 0.79
CA HIS A 179 -3.90 -1.83 1.04
C HIS A 179 -4.73 -0.62 0.57
N THR A 180 -4.33 0.58 0.97
CA THR A 180 -5.01 1.83 0.59
C THR A 180 -4.97 2.03 -0.93
N MET A 181 -3.81 1.81 -1.57
CA MET A 181 -3.68 1.93 -3.02
C MET A 181 -4.48 0.88 -3.78
N ALA A 182 -4.48 -0.38 -3.33
CA ALA A 182 -5.31 -1.43 -3.91
C ALA A 182 -6.81 -1.09 -3.82
N SER A 183 -7.23 -0.54 -2.68
CA SER A 183 -8.61 -0.08 -2.48
C SER A 183 -8.98 1.09 -3.40
N LEU A 184 -8.09 2.07 -3.58
CA LEU A 184 -8.26 3.15 -4.55
C LEU A 184 -8.35 2.62 -5.99
N PHE A 185 -7.47 1.69 -6.36
CA PHE A 185 -7.46 1.09 -7.69
C PHE A 185 -8.74 0.32 -7.97
N ALA A 186 -9.21 -0.49 -7.01
CA ALA A 186 -10.46 -1.24 -7.15
C ALA A 186 -11.68 -0.31 -7.27
N GLY A 187 -11.79 0.68 -6.38
CA GLY A 187 -12.89 1.64 -6.40
C GLY A 187 -12.92 2.47 -7.68
N LEU A 188 -11.76 2.97 -8.12
CA LEU A 188 -11.63 3.76 -9.35
C LEU A 188 -11.89 2.90 -10.60
N TRP A 189 -11.41 1.65 -10.64
CA TRP A 189 -11.69 0.71 -11.72
C TRP A 189 -13.18 0.38 -11.81
N ALA A 190 -13.82 0.11 -10.66
CA ALA A 190 -15.25 -0.18 -10.60
C ALA A 190 -16.09 1.03 -11.06
N PHE A 191 -15.74 2.24 -10.59
CA PHE A 191 -16.36 3.49 -11.02
C PHE A 191 -16.19 3.72 -12.52
N GLY A 192 -14.96 3.56 -13.03
CA GLY A 192 -14.66 3.68 -14.46
C GLY A 192 -15.47 2.70 -15.31
N THR A 193 -15.63 1.45 -14.84
CA THR A 193 -16.44 0.43 -15.53
C THR A 193 -17.91 0.86 -15.66
N LEU A 194 -18.43 1.58 -14.66
CA LEU A 194 -19.83 2.06 -14.64
C LEU A 194 -20.04 3.34 -15.44
N ARG A 195 -19.14 4.32 -15.27
CA ARG A 195 -19.37 5.70 -15.69
C ARG A 195 -18.44 6.17 -16.81
N GLU A 196 -17.16 5.74 -16.79
CA GLU A 196 -16.13 6.24 -17.69
C GLU A 196 -15.12 5.15 -18.05
N PRO A 197 -15.42 4.31 -19.06
CA PRO A 197 -14.54 3.22 -19.47
C PRO A 197 -13.10 3.69 -19.75
N GLY A 198 -12.12 2.99 -19.17
CA GLY A 198 -10.70 3.31 -19.34
C GLY A 198 -10.14 4.36 -18.36
N LEU A 199 -10.96 4.98 -17.49
CA LEU A 199 -10.52 5.98 -16.51
C LEU A 199 -9.37 5.48 -15.64
N PHE A 200 -9.53 4.31 -15.02
CA PHE A 200 -8.47 3.71 -14.19
C PHE A 200 -7.16 3.55 -14.96
N GLY A 201 -7.22 2.98 -16.18
CA GLY A 201 -6.02 2.77 -16.98
C GLY A 201 -5.29 4.07 -17.35
N ARG A 202 -6.02 5.16 -17.62
CA ARG A 202 -5.41 6.48 -17.87
C ARG A 202 -4.73 7.00 -16.61
N GLN A 203 -5.45 7.06 -15.50
CA GLN A 203 -4.94 7.59 -14.23
C GLN A 203 -3.78 6.76 -13.67
N PHE A 204 -3.84 5.43 -13.79
CA PHE A 204 -2.75 4.56 -13.37
C PHE A 204 -1.46 4.81 -14.17
N ARG A 205 -1.56 4.92 -15.49
CA ARG A 205 -0.40 5.22 -16.35
C ARG A 205 0.22 6.60 -16.09
N GLU A 206 -0.52 7.52 -15.50
CA GLU A 206 -0.07 8.86 -15.12
C GLU A 206 0.42 8.93 -13.66
N LEU A 207 0.37 7.82 -12.91
CA LEU A 207 0.71 7.76 -11.49
C LEU A 207 2.13 8.25 -11.24
N ARG A 208 2.30 9.26 -10.39
CA ARG A 208 3.59 9.88 -10.03
C ARG A 208 3.62 10.32 -8.57
N LEU A 209 4.75 10.09 -7.90
CA LEU A 209 5.01 10.58 -6.54
C LEU A 209 5.50 12.03 -6.53
N GLY A 210 5.99 12.52 -7.67
CA GLY A 210 6.54 13.87 -7.78
C GLY A 210 7.96 14.02 -7.18
N THR A 211 8.55 15.18 -7.45
CA THR A 211 9.95 15.46 -7.06
C THR A 211 10.13 15.65 -5.56
N LEU A 212 9.11 16.15 -4.84
CA LEU A 212 9.18 16.32 -3.38
C LEU A 212 9.41 14.98 -2.67
N VAL A 213 8.59 13.97 -2.99
CA VAL A 213 8.72 12.63 -2.37
C VAL A 213 10.05 11.98 -2.75
N ALA A 214 10.51 12.22 -3.99
CA ALA A 214 11.82 11.75 -4.44
C ALA A 214 12.97 12.39 -3.65
N TRP A 215 12.91 13.68 -3.37
CA TRP A 215 13.91 14.35 -2.52
C TRP A 215 13.85 13.87 -1.06
N ILE A 216 12.68 13.57 -0.51
CA ILE A 216 12.55 12.94 0.81
C ILE A 216 13.25 11.58 0.82
N ALA A 217 13.07 10.76 -0.21
CA ALA A 217 13.74 9.47 -0.32
C ALA A 217 15.29 9.62 -0.40
N VAL A 218 15.76 10.57 -1.21
CA VAL A 218 17.22 10.86 -1.30
C VAL A 218 17.77 11.36 0.03
N ALA A 219 17.05 12.28 0.71
CA ALA A 219 17.48 12.78 2.01
C ALA A 219 17.53 11.67 3.07
N ALA A 220 16.51 10.78 3.11
CA ALA A 220 16.50 9.62 4.00
C ALA A 220 17.65 8.65 3.69
N LEU A 221 17.94 8.39 2.41
CA LEU A 221 19.06 7.55 1.99
C LEU A 221 20.41 8.14 2.43
N LEU A 222 20.62 9.42 2.20
CA LEU A 222 21.84 10.09 2.62
C LEU A 222 21.99 10.09 4.14
N ALA A 223 20.91 10.34 4.88
CA ALA A 223 20.91 10.30 6.34
C ALA A 223 21.25 8.90 6.86
N SER A 224 20.69 7.84 6.29
CA SER A 224 21.02 6.45 6.65
C SER A 224 22.50 6.13 6.35
N LEU A 225 23.01 6.49 5.17
CA LEU A 225 24.41 6.25 4.79
C LEU A 225 25.39 7.02 5.67
N VAL A 226 25.12 8.31 5.96
CA VAL A 226 25.98 9.13 6.81
C VAL A 226 26.04 8.59 8.23
N THR A 227 24.89 8.22 8.80
CA THR A 227 24.86 7.66 10.16
C THR A 227 25.53 6.30 10.25
N GLN A 228 25.35 5.45 9.25
CA GLN A 228 26.05 4.17 9.18
C GLN A 228 27.57 4.36 9.06
N TRP A 229 28.01 5.29 8.23
CA TRP A 229 29.44 5.59 8.08
C TRP A 229 30.05 6.20 9.35
N ALA A 230 29.38 7.13 10.01
CA ALA A 230 29.90 7.86 11.16
C ALA A 230 29.82 7.05 12.45
N SER A 231 28.82 6.20 12.66
CA SER A 231 28.59 5.49 13.92
C SER A 231 28.60 3.97 13.80
N GLY A 232 28.76 3.42 12.59
CA GLY A 232 28.62 1.97 12.33
C GLY A 232 27.20 1.44 12.54
N ARG A 233 26.21 2.31 12.73
CA ARG A 233 24.81 1.94 13.01
C ARG A 233 23.87 2.61 12.01
N ALA A 234 22.89 1.85 11.55
CA ALA A 234 21.80 2.38 10.78
C ALA A 234 20.98 3.41 11.59
N TRP A 235 20.34 4.36 10.92
CA TRP A 235 19.38 5.27 11.56
C TRP A 235 17.95 4.80 11.29
N PRO A 236 17.32 4.09 12.25
CA PRO A 236 16.06 3.42 12.02
C PRO A 236 14.94 4.30 11.43
N PRO A 237 14.76 5.59 11.82
CA PRO A 237 13.74 6.43 11.21
C PRO A 237 13.92 6.65 9.71
N ALA A 238 15.18 6.80 9.25
CA ALA A 238 15.45 6.96 7.82
C ALA A 238 15.22 5.66 7.06
N ASP A 239 15.62 4.52 7.63
CA ASP A 239 15.45 3.21 7.03
C ASP A 239 13.95 2.85 6.89
N ASP A 240 13.14 3.17 7.89
CA ASP A 240 11.69 2.97 7.84
C ASP A 240 11.03 3.79 6.75
N VAL A 241 11.42 5.08 6.62
CA VAL A 241 10.92 5.96 5.54
C VAL A 241 11.34 5.42 4.17
N LEU A 242 12.60 4.97 4.02
CA LEU A 242 13.09 4.36 2.78
C LEU A 242 12.32 3.09 2.43
N PHE A 243 12.03 2.24 3.41
CA PHE A 243 11.27 1.01 3.19
C PHE A 243 9.85 1.30 2.69
N VAL A 244 9.16 2.25 3.29
CA VAL A 244 7.81 2.67 2.86
C VAL A 244 7.87 3.26 1.45
N LEU A 245 8.81 4.17 1.18
CA LEU A 245 8.94 4.83 -0.12
C LEU A 245 9.40 3.86 -1.21
N ALA A 246 10.20 2.84 -0.89
CA ALA A 246 10.55 1.78 -1.85
C ALA A 246 9.29 1.13 -2.43
N GLY A 247 8.31 0.76 -1.59
CA GLY A 247 7.03 0.23 -2.07
C GLY A 247 6.24 1.21 -2.94
N ALA A 248 6.27 2.50 -2.58
CA ALA A 248 5.63 3.53 -3.41
C ALA A 248 6.32 3.68 -4.77
N PHE A 249 7.66 3.71 -4.82
CA PHE A 249 8.39 3.78 -6.09
C PHE A 249 8.25 2.52 -6.95
N LEU A 250 8.03 1.34 -6.35
CA LEU A 250 7.66 0.13 -7.10
C LEU A 250 6.35 0.32 -7.87
N LEU A 251 5.31 0.87 -7.22
CA LEU A 251 4.04 1.17 -7.90
C LEU A 251 4.23 2.20 -9.02
N GLN A 252 5.04 3.25 -8.79
CA GLN A 252 5.38 4.22 -9.84
C GLN A 252 6.13 3.55 -11.00
N ALA A 253 7.09 2.66 -10.74
CA ALA A 253 7.82 1.94 -11.78
C ALA A 253 6.88 1.13 -12.68
N LEU A 254 5.95 0.39 -12.09
CA LEU A 254 4.92 -0.34 -12.84
C LEU A 254 4.07 0.60 -13.68
N ALA A 255 3.66 1.74 -13.13
CA ALA A 255 2.88 2.75 -13.85
C ALA A 255 3.66 3.32 -15.05
N VAL A 256 4.98 3.55 -14.89
CA VAL A 256 5.87 3.99 -16.00
C VAL A 256 5.90 2.95 -17.12
N VAL A 257 6.13 1.68 -16.79
CA VAL A 257 6.20 0.59 -17.80
C VAL A 257 4.87 0.47 -18.55
N HIS A 258 3.73 0.52 -17.84
CA HIS A 258 2.41 0.51 -18.47
C HIS A 258 2.15 1.77 -19.31
N GLY A 259 2.66 2.93 -18.89
CA GLY A 259 2.60 4.18 -19.66
C GLY A 259 3.38 4.08 -20.97
N LEU A 260 4.63 3.62 -20.91
CA LEU A 260 5.48 3.39 -22.09
C LEU A 260 4.88 2.34 -23.05
N ARG A 261 4.26 1.30 -22.49
CA ARG A 261 3.54 0.29 -23.30
C ARG A 261 2.33 0.89 -24.02
N ALA A 262 1.55 1.72 -23.34
CA ALA A 262 0.41 2.40 -23.96
C ALA A 262 0.82 3.36 -25.07
N ALA A 263 1.96 4.04 -24.91
CA ALA A 263 2.58 4.90 -25.93
C ALA A 263 3.26 4.09 -27.04
N LYS A 264 3.25 2.75 -26.99
CA LYS A 264 3.94 1.84 -27.94
C LYS A 264 5.47 2.04 -28.00
N ALA A 265 6.05 2.65 -26.96
CA ALA A 265 7.49 2.82 -26.83
C ALA A 265 8.19 1.50 -26.48
N VAL A 266 7.48 0.59 -25.81
CA VAL A 266 7.98 -0.74 -25.41
C VAL A 266 7.01 -1.85 -25.82
N GLY A 267 7.53 -3.07 -25.98
CA GLY A 267 6.74 -4.26 -26.31
C GLY A 267 6.01 -4.87 -25.11
N PRO A 268 5.11 -5.85 -25.34
CA PRO A 268 4.42 -6.55 -24.24
C PRO A 268 5.39 -7.36 -23.36
N ALA A 269 6.49 -7.86 -23.92
CA ALA A 269 7.53 -8.58 -23.19
C ALA A 269 8.16 -7.72 -22.08
N THR A 270 8.33 -6.40 -22.30
CA THR A 270 8.86 -5.47 -21.28
C THR A 270 7.96 -5.41 -20.04
N VAL A 271 6.64 -5.50 -20.22
CA VAL A 271 5.70 -5.55 -19.10
C VAL A 271 5.89 -6.85 -18.32
N ALA A 272 6.00 -7.99 -19.00
CA ALA A 272 6.26 -9.28 -18.37
C ALA A 272 7.60 -9.28 -17.61
N VAL A 273 8.65 -8.76 -18.22
CA VAL A 273 9.97 -8.59 -17.57
C VAL A 273 9.88 -7.72 -16.32
N ALA A 274 9.11 -6.63 -16.33
CA ALA A 274 8.92 -5.79 -15.16
C ALA A 274 8.24 -6.54 -14.00
N TYR A 275 7.27 -7.40 -14.27
CA TYR A 275 6.65 -8.23 -13.23
C TYR A 275 7.59 -9.35 -12.72
N ILE A 276 8.43 -9.92 -13.59
CA ILE A 276 9.49 -10.85 -13.17
C ILE A 276 10.53 -10.10 -12.33
N ALA A 277 10.95 -8.91 -12.75
CA ALA A 277 11.89 -8.08 -12.00
C ALA A 277 11.33 -7.65 -10.63
N LEU A 278 10.00 -7.45 -10.52
CA LEU A 278 9.35 -7.18 -9.25
C LEU A 278 9.58 -8.31 -8.23
N LEU A 279 9.65 -9.55 -8.68
CA LEU A 279 9.87 -10.72 -7.82
C LEU A 279 11.36 -10.99 -7.55
N LEU A 280 12.22 -10.79 -8.55
CA LEU A 280 13.63 -11.18 -8.48
C LEU A 280 14.57 -10.04 -8.05
N VAL A 281 14.31 -8.82 -8.52
CA VAL A 281 15.18 -7.67 -8.33
C VAL A 281 14.38 -6.38 -8.04
N PRO A 282 13.52 -6.36 -7.00
CA PRO A 282 12.62 -5.23 -6.74
C PRO A 282 13.36 -3.90 -6.59
N MET A 283 14.59 -3.89 -6.04
CA MET A 283 15.37 -2.67 -5.87
C MET A 283 15.74 -1.99 -7.19
N ALA A 284 15.90 -2.73 -8.28
CA ALA A 284 16.12 -2.14 -9.61
C ALA A 284 14.87 -1.36 -10.07
N LEU A 285 13.67 -1.89 -9.80
CA LEU A 285 12.42 -1.20 -10.10
C LEU A 285 12.21 0.02 -9.18
N VAL A 286 12.59 -0.06 -7.90
CA VAL A 286 12.58 1.11 -7.00
C VAL A 286 13.44 2.24 -7.58
N GLY A 287 14.68 1.93 -7.98
CA GLY A 287 15.57 2.88 -8.63
C GLY A 287 15.00 3.46 -9.93
N PHE A 288 14.38 2.62 -10.77
CA PHE A 288 13.71 3.06 -11.99
C PHE A 288 12.53 3.99 -11.71
N GLY A 289 11.66 3.64 -10.73
CA GLY A 289 10.55 4.47 -10.31
C GLY A 289 11.00 5.81 -9.72
N LEU A 290 12.04 5.79 -8.89
CA LEU A 290 12.65 7.00 -8.32
C LEU A 290 13.22 7.90 -9.44
N ALA A 291 13.97 7.33 -10.38
CA ALA A 291 14.57 8.05 -11.50
C ALA A 291 13.53 8.75 -12.40
N ASP A 292 12.33 8.15 -12.56
CA ASP A 292 11.23 8.77 -13.35
C ASP A 292 10.79 10.12 -12.77
N SER A 293 11.00 10.38 -11.48
CA SER A 293 10.66 11.65 -10.85
C SER A 293 11.42 12.85 -11.45
N TRP A 294 12.62 12.62 -11.99
CA TRP A 294 13.43 13.64 -12.66
C TRP A 294 13.52 13.44 -14.16
N VAL A 295 13.73 12.19 -14.63
CA VAL A 295 13.96 11.86 -16.04
C VAL A 295 12.68 11.96 -16.86
N ARG A 296 11.51 11.71 -16.23
CA ARG A 296 10.18 11.73 -16.89
C ARG A 296 10.13 10.83 -18.12
N PHE A 297 10.47 9.56 -17.95
CA PHE A 297 10.58 8.58 -19.03
C PHE A 297 9.38 8.59 -20.00
N ARG A 298 8.16 8.73 -19.47
CA ARG A 298 6.92 8.75 -20.26
C ARG A 298 6.84 9.94 -21.20
N GLU A 299 7.37 11.09 -20.83
CA GLU A 299 7.39 12.30 -21.67
C GLU A 299 8.50 12.20 -22.72
N ARG A 300 9.67 11.67 -22.35
CA ARG A 300 10.81 11.56 -23.26
C ARG A 300 10.64 10.46 -24.33
N PHE A 301 10.09 9.31 -23.94
CA PHE A 301 10.02 8.13 -24.82
C PHE A 301 8.59 7.83 -25.30
N GLY A 302 7.57 8.49 -24.71
CA GLY A 302 6.17 8.34 -25.13
C GLY A 302 5.75 9.26 -26.28
N GLN A 303 6.52 10.28 -26.61
CA GLN A 303 6.26 11.15 -27.74
C GLN A 303 6.80 10.49 -29.02
N ARG A 304 5.93 10.08 -29.95
CA ARG A 304 6.36 9.80 -31.31
C ARG A 304 6.74 11.14 -31.97
N PRO A 305 7.88 11.22 -32.67
CA PRO A 305 8.07 12.33 -33.58
C PRO A 305 6.89 12.35 -34.56
N ALA A 306 6.33 13.54 -34.81
CA ALA A 306 5.33 13.71 -35.86
C ALA A 306 5.88 13.12 -37.13
N PRO A 307 5.11 12.34 -37.92
CA PRO A 307 5.56 11.92 -39.26
C PRO A 307 5.89 13.14 -40.09
N PRO A 308 6.96 13.10 -40.88
CA PRO A 308 7.39 14.20 -41.73
C PRO A 308 6.31 14.58 -42.75
#